data_14a5f7e416a2ee22ce7ac70d7333dfb1
#
_entry.id   14a5f7e416a2ee22ce7ac70d7333dfb1
#
_cell.length_a   1.000
_cell.length_b   1.000
_cell.length_c   1.000
_cell.angle_alpha   90.00
_cell.angle_beta   90.00
_cell.angle_gamma   90.00
#
_symmetry.space_group_name_H-M   'P 1'
#
loop_
_entity.id
_entity.type
_entity.pdbx_description
1 polymer ?
#
loop_
_entity_poly.entity_id
_entity_poly.type
_entity_poly.pdbx_seq_one_letter_code
_entity_poly.pdbx_strand_id
1 'polypeptide(L)'
;KKVKQLAAGLKYNGILPGDKVIIVSENRPECLISDLAINTLNAITVPAYTTNTEDDHRYIIEHSDAKAVIVSNNILANRIALALSKVESCNFLITIDEYSGFMPEGLKVESFEKLLKVGDENLSTALHNLNTIDKDDICCLIYTSGTGGRPKGVMLTHRSIYHNILGADNLVKQVGDIDHTYLSLVPYSHAYEHMAIFLQIYLGAQIYFSEGPDKFAANLLEVAPTLSTAVPRLFEVLYDRIRIQIKNSGKLLQ
;
A
#
# COMPACT_ATOMS: atom_id res chain seq x y z
N LYS A 1 -5.57 16.63 0.49
CA LYS A 1 -5.05 17.37 1.66
C LYS A 1 -4.04 16.48 2.41
N LYS A 2 -4.44 15.34 2.97
CA LYS A 2 -3.58 14.45 3.79
C LYS A 2 -2.28 14.03 3.10
N VAL A 3 -2.28 13.78 1.78
CA VAL A 3 -1.07 13.45 1.00
C VAL A 3 -0.01 14.55 1.13
N LYS A 4 -0.40 15.81 0.93
CA LYS A 4 0.54 16.95 1.05
C LYS A 4 1.04 17.13 2.48
N GLN A 5 0.15 16.96 3.47
CA GLN A 5 0.52 17.02 4.88
C GLN A 5 1.53 15.93 5.23
N LEU A 6 1.27 14.66 4.83
CA LEU A 6 2.19 13.57 5.10
C LEU A 6 3.53 13.75 4.37
N ALA A 7 3.52 14.18 3.11
CA ALA A 7 4.75 14.47 2.36
C ALA A 7 5.60 15.53 3.10
N ALA A 8 4.98 16.63 3.53
CA ALA A 8 5.68 17.67 4.30
C ALA A 8 6.22 17.12 5.65
N GLY A 9 5.43 16.29 6.35
CA GLY A 9 5.87 15.64 7.60
C GLY A 9 7.03 14.67 7.40
N LEU A 10 7.02 13.87 6.34
CA LEU A 10 8.12 12.97 5.97
C LEU A 10 9.39 13.77 5.64
N LYS A 11 9.27 14.82 4.82
CA LYS A 11 10.40 15.69 4.49
C LYS A 11 10.98 16.39 5.71
N TYR A 12 10.13 16.90 6.61
CA TYR A 12 10.56 17.49 7.88
C TYR A 12 11.36 16.49 8.75
N ASN A 13 11.02 15.21 8.66
CA ASN A 13 11.69 14.12 9.34
C ASN A 13 12.90 13.54 8.57
N GLY A 14 13.33 14.18 7.48
CA GLY A 14 14.57 13.88 6.79
C GLY A 14 14.43 12.94 5.57
N ILE A 15 13.23 12.61 5.13
CA ILE A 15 13.04 11.84 3.88
C ILE A 15 13.32 12.75 2.68
N LEU A 16 14.22 12.32 1.82
CA LEU A 16 14.73 13.04 0.67
C LEU A 16 14.36 12.33 -0.66
N PRO A 17 14.45 13.02 -1.80
CA PRO A 17 14.31 12.39 -3.11
C PRO A 17 15.26 11.18 -3.28
N GLY A 18 14.72 10.08 -3.80
CA GLY A 18 15.45 8.80 -3.96
C GLY A 18 15.53 7.91 -2.73
N ASP A 19 15.15 8.40 -1.54
CA ASP A 19 15.04 7.56 -0.34
C ASP A 19 13.92 6.53 -0.49
N LYS A 20 14.11 5.36 0.10
CA LYS A 20 13.11 4.30 0.10
C LYS A 20 12.37 4.30 1.42
N VAL A 21 11.05 4.24 1.33
CA VAL A 21 10.16 4.12 2.48
C VAL A 21 9.30 2.87 2.32
N ILE A 22 9.43 1.95 3.27
CA ILE A 22 8.68 0.70 3.26
C ILE A 22 7.27 0.95 3.81
N ILE A 23 6.27 0.32 3.20
CA ILE A 23 4.88 0.29 3.70
C ILE A 23 4.52 -1.16 4.00
N VAL A 24 4.18 -1.46 5.26
CA VAL A 24 3.68 -2.76 5.71
C VAL A 24 2.29 -2.56 6.28
N SER A 25 1.28 -2.74 5.45
CA SER A 25 -0.10 -2.43 5.82
C SER A 25 -1.08 -3.32 5.07
N GLU A 26 -2.20 -3.62 5.71
CA GLU A 26 -3.42 -4.04 5.03
C GLU A 26 -3.90 -2.91 4.11
N ASN A 27 -4.78 -3.26 3.17
CA ASN A 27 -5.38 -2.26 2.28
C ASN A 27 -6.25 -1.31 3.11
N ARG A 28 -5.85 -0.03 3.16
CA ARG A 28 -6.56 1.03 3.89
C ARG A 28 -6.18 2.42 3.34
N PRO A 29 -6.99 3.44 3.59
CA PRO A 29 -6.74 4.79 3.05
C PRO A 29 -5.35 5.33 3.37
N GLU A 30 -4.83 5.07 4.58
CA GLU A 30 -3.52 5.56 5.01
C GLU A 30 -2.37 4.94 4.21
N CYS A 31 -2.52 3.69 3.75
CA CYS A 31 -1.55 3.03 2.87
C CYS A 31 -1.41 3.81 1.55
N LEU A 32 -2.53 4.11 0.91
CA LEU A 32 -2.57 4.89 -0.33
C LEU A 32 -2.07 6.33 -0.13
N ILE A 33 -2.46 6.97 0.98
CA ILE A 33 -1.99 8.32 1.32
C ILE A 33 -0.48 8.32 1.51
N SER A 34 0.07 7.28 2.14
CA SER A 34 1.52 7.11 2.35
C SER A 34 2.27 7.00 1.03
N ASP A 35 1.80 6.14 0.14
CA ASP A 35 2.43 5.94 -1.17
C ASP A 35 2.45 7.23 -2.00
N LEU A 36 1.31 7.89 -2.12
CA LEU A 36 1.23 9.18 -2.81
C LEU A 36 2.08 10.28 -2.16
N ALA A 37 2.21 10.26 -0.83
CA ALA A 37 3.04 11.22 -0.10
C ALA A 37 4.54 10.98 -0.36
N ILE A 38 4.98 9.72 -0.35
CA ILE A 38 6.35 9.31 -0.66
C ILE A 38 6.69 9.73 -2.09
N ASN A 39 5.83 9.39 -3.05
CA ASN A 39 6.01 9.74 -4.46
C ASN A 39 5.99 11.27 -4.70
N THR A 40 5.22 12.04 -3.91
CA THR A 40 5.23 13.52 -3.97
C THR A 40 6.61 14.09 -3.65
N LEU A 41 7.42 13.42 -2.84
CA LEU A 41 8.79 13.82 -2.52
C LEU A 41 9.83 13.32 -3.54
N ASN A 42 9.43 12.63 -4.60
CA ASN A 42 10.31 11.86 -5.47
C ASN A 42 11.14 10.81 -4.68
N ALA A 43 10.59 10.34 -3.56
CA ALA A 43 11.06 9.19 -2.82
C ALA A 43 10.39 7.91 -3.36
N ILE A 44 10.90 6.74 -3.00
CA ILE A 44 10.54 5.47 -3.60
C ILE A 44 9.74 4.65 -2.60
N THR A 45 8.53 4.25 -2.97
CA THR A 45 7.70 3.36 -2.15
C THR A 45 8.18 1.91 -2.26
N VAL A 46 8.23 1.22 -1.12
CA VAL A 46 8.53 -0.23 -1.06
C VAL A 46 7.38 -0.94 -0.34
N PRO A 47 6.31 -1.31 -1.04
CA PRO A 47 5.22 -2.04 -0.41
C PRO A 47 5.66 -3.47 -0.08
N ALA A 48 5.49 -3.89 1.18
CA ALA A 48 5.87 -5.21 1.65
C ALA A 48 4.67 -5.96 2.24
N TYR A 49 4.67 -7.28 2.10
CA TYR A 49 3.55 -8.10 2.55
C TYR A 49 3.45 -8.13 4.08
N THR A 50 2.24 -8.01 4.59
CA THR A 50 1.93 -8.13 6.03
C THR A 50 2.21 -9.53 6.58
N THR A 51 2.27 -10.53 5.69
CA THR A 51 2.56 -11.92 6.01
C THR A 51 4.05 -12.25 6.08
N ASN A 52 4.92 -11.32 5.68
CA ASN A 52 6.36 -11.51 5.77
C ASN A 52 6.80 -11.79 7.21
N THR A 53 7.81 -12.64 7.36
CA THR A 53 8.48 -12.88 8.63
C THR A 53 9.36 -11.70 9.04
N GLU A 54 9.87 -11.70 10.26
CA GLU A 54 10.84 -10.72 10.72
C GLU A 54 12.10 -10.70 9.83
N ASP A 55 12.63 -11.88 9.48
CA ASP A 55 13.82 -12.02 8.62
C ASP A 55 13.58 -11.52 7.19
N ASP A 56 12.37 -11.74 6.64
CA ASP A 56 12.00 -11.18 5.33
C ASP A 56 11.97 -9.66 5.37
N HIS A 57 11.37 -9.08 6.42
CA HIS A 57 11.35 -7.63 6.60
C HIS A 57 12.76 -7.07 6.78
N ARG A 58 13.59 -7.69 7.63
CA ARG A 58 14.99 -7.30 7.79
C ARG A 58 15.72 -7.28 6.45
N TYR A 59 15.59 -8.36 5.68
CA TYR A 59 16.20 -8.43 4.35
C TYR A 59 15.74 -7.31 3.42
N ILE A 60 14.42 -7.03 3.37
CA ILE A 60 13.89 -5.96 2.51
C ILE A 60 14.41 -4.59 2.96
N ILE A 61 14.48 -4.32 4.27
CA ILE A 61 14.99 -3.06 4.83
C ILE A 61 16.46 -2.87 4.42
N GLU A 62 17.30 -3.87 4.66
CA GLU A 62 18.74 -3.81 4.32
C GLU A 62 18.96 -3.71 2.81
N HIS A 63 18.32 -4.59 2.02
CA HIS A 63 18.53 -4.67 0.57
C HIS A 63 18.01 -3.44 -0.18
N SER A 64 16.93 -2.81 0.27
CA SER A 64 16.42 -1.57 -0.32
C SER A 64 17.15 -0.33 0.15
N ASP A 65 17.95 -0.41 1.21
CA ASP A 65 18.50 0.75 1.92
C ASP A 65 17.39 1.73 2.37
N ALA A 66 16.32 1.19 2.95
CA ALA A 66 15.18 1.97 3.38
C ALA A 66 15.55 2.94 4.52
N LYS A 67 14.95 4.13 4.52
CA LYS A 67 15.17 5.16 5.54
C LYS A 67 14.06 5.22 6.59
N ALA A 68 12.87 4.72 6.25
CA ALA A 68 11.75 4.62 7.17
C ALA A 68 10.85 3.43 6.83
N VAL A 69 10.07 3.00 7.83
CA VAL A 69 9.02 1.99 7.66
C VAL A 69 7.71 2.52 8.22
N ILE A 70 6.65 2.48 7.42
CA ILE A 70 5.28 2.83 7.81
C ILE A 70 4.51 1.52 8.03
N VAL A 71 3.85 1.37 9.17
CA VAL A 71 3.11 0.15 9.52
C VAL A 71 1.69 0.47 9.98
N SER A 72 0.75 -0.45 9.68
CA SER A 72 -0.67 -0.24 10.01
C SER A 72 -1.00 -0.44 11.46
N ASN A 73 -0.60 -1.56 12.06
CA ASN A 73 -1.10 -1.99 13.37
C ASN A 73 0.02 -2.41 14.33
N ASN A 74 -0.35 -2.60 15.60
CA ASN A 74 0.59 -2.90 16.68
C ASN A 74 1.34 -4.24 16.48
N ILE A 75 0.70 -5.26 15.89
CA ILE A 75 1.31 -6.57 15.65
C ILE A 75 2.44 -6.43 14.61
N LEU A 76 2.17 -5.74 13.53
CA LEU A 76 3.17 -5.47 12.49
C LEU A 76 4.26 -4.54 12.99
N ALA A 77 3.90 -3.52 13.79
CA ALA A 77 4.86 -2.61 14.39
C ALA A 77 5.88 -3.33 15.29
N ASN A 78 5.42 -4.27 16.12
CA ASN A 78 6.32 -5.11 16.93
C ASN A 78 7.27 -5.95 16.08
N ARG A 79 6.76 -6.58 15.01
CA ARG A 79 7.57 -7.39 14.09
C ARG A 79 8.63 -6.54 13.39
N ILE A 80 8.25 -5.35 12.94
CA ILE A 80 9.16 -4.42 12.28
C ILE A 80 10.18 -3.84 13.28
N ALA A 81 9.78 -3.50 14.51
CA ALA A 81 10.71 -3.04 15.53
C ALA A 81 11.80 -4.07 15.85
N LEU A 82 11.43 -5.37 15.89
CA LEU A 82 12.39 -6.47 16.01
C LEU A 82 13.33 -6.57 14.80
N ALA A 83 12.82 -6.40 13.57
CA ALA A 83 13.66 -6.37 12.38
C ALA A 83 14.62 -5.17 12.40
N LEU A 84 14.12 -3.97 12.76
CA LEU A 84 14.90 -2.74 12.83
C LEU A 84 15.98 -2.78 13.92
N SER A 85 15.76 -3.50 15.02
CA SER A 85 16.80 -3.67 16.07
C SER A 85 18.06 -4.40 15.59
N LYS A 86 17.99 -5.03 14.43
CA LYS A 86 19.08 -5.81 13.80
C LYS A 86 19.66 -5.12 12.56
N VAL A 87 19.23 -3.89 12.26
CA VAL A 87 19.61 -3.13 11.06
C VAL A 87 20.13 -1.76 11.47
N GLU A 88 21.30 -1.37 10.96
CA GLU A 88 21.90 -0.07 11.27
C GLU A 88 21.44 1.05 10.31
N SER A 89 21.03 0.69 9.07
CA SER A 89 20.72 1.65 8.01
C SER A 89 19.36 2.35 8.15
N CYS A 90 18.45 1.81 8.98
CA CYS A 90 17.10 2.31 9.17
C CYS A 90 16.72 2.29 10.65
N ASN A 91 16.36 3.44 11.19
CA ASN A 91 15.94 3.58 12.58
C ASN A 91 14.65 4.41 12.75
N PHE A 92 13.84 4.53 11.70
CA PHE A 92 12.62 5.34 11.75
C PHE A 92 11.39 4.49 11.45
N LEU A 93 10.54 4.32 12.46
CA LEU A 93 9.25 3.61 12.40
C LEU A 93 8.11 4.61 12.51
N ILE A 94 7.16 4.53 11.58
CA ILE A 94 5.95 5.34 11.56
C ILE A 94 4.76 4.40 11.74
N THR A 95 3.90 4.66 12.72
CA THR A 95 2.76 3.79 13.05
C THR A 95 1.45 4.47 12.73
N ILE A 96 0.56 3.78 12.03
CA ILE A 96 -0.78 4.32 11.70
C ILE A 96 -1.68 4.19 12.92
N ASP A 97 -1.79 2.98 13.48
CA ASP A 97 -2.49 2.76 14.75
C ASP A 97 -1.55 3.02 15.93
N GLU A 98 -2.12 3.16 17.12
CA GLU A 98 -1.35 3.37 18.33
C GLU A 98 -0.37 2.22 18.60
N TYR A 99 0.86 2.54 18.93
CA TYR A 99 1.91 1.57 19.21
C TYR A 99 2.32 1.56 20.68
N SER A 100 2.28 0.39 21.28
CA SER A 100 2.64 0.15 22.68
C SER A 100 3.47 -1.14 22.81
N GLY A 101 4.54 -1.25 22.04
CA GLY A 101 5.32 -2.49 21.96
C GLY A 101 6.79 -2.32 22.31
N PHE A 102 7.59 -3.26 21.82
CA PHE A 102 9.04 -3.30 22.01
C PHE A 102 9.71 -2.07 21.34
N MET A 103 10.47 -1.33 22.13
CA MET A 103 11.19 -0.13 21.71
C MET A 103 12.70 -0.39 21.74
N PRO A 104 13.32 -0.78 20.61
CA PRO A 104 14.77 -0.89 20.52
C PRO A 104 15.47 0.45 20.84
N GLU A 105 16.65 0.37 21.42
CA GLU A 105 17.48 1.55 21.63
C GLU A 105 17.81 2.24 20.30
N GLY A 106 17.68 3.56 20.26
CA GLY A 106 17.93 4.36 19.05
C GLY A 106 16.83 4.32 17.99
N LEU A 107 15.76 3.54 18.16
CA LEU A 107 14.62 3.54 17.26
C LEU A 107 13.77 4.80 17.48
N LYS A 108 13.65 5.62 16.43
CA LYS A 108 12.71 6.73 16.39
C LYS A 108 11.33 6.20 16.00
N VAL A 109 10.33 6.43 16.83
CA VAL A 109 8.93 6.08 16.54
C VAL A 109 8.07 7.33 16.53
N GLU A 110 7.29 7.49 15.47
CA GLU A 110 6.33 8.60 15.33
C GLU A 110 4.98 8.06 14.85
N SER A 111 3.89 8.68 15.32
CA SER A 111 2.57 8.33 14.81
C SER A 111 2.30 9.03 13.47
N PHE A 112 1.52 8.36 12.61
CA PHE A 112 1.05 8.90 11.35
C PHE A 112 0.34 10.25 11.53
N GLU A 113 -0.53 10.36 12.54
CA GLU A 113 -1.25 11.58 12.87
C GLU A 113 -0.30 12.72 13.28
N LYS A 114 0.78 12.41 14.01
CA LYS A 114 1.80 13.41 14.35
C LYS A 114 2.51 13.93 13.11
N LEU A 115 2.83 13.04 12.15
CA LEU A 115 3.43 13.46 10.88
C LEU A 115 2.49 14.35 10.07
N LEU A 116 1.19 14.03 10.03
CA LEU A 116 0.19 14.88 9.37
C LEU A 116 0.15 16.28 9.98
N LYS A 117 0.18 16.36 11.33
CA LYS A 117 0.14 17.64 12.05
C LYS A 117 1.40 18.47 11.81
N VAL A 118 2.58 17.86 11.97
CA VAL A 118 3.87 18.52 11.66
C VAL A 118 3.92 18.98 10.21
N GLY A 119 3.41 18.17 9.30
CA GLY A 119 3.34 18.52 7.89
C GLY A 119 2.37 19.65 7.57
N ASP A 120 1.25 19.76 8.28
CA ASP A 120 0.31 20.88 8.12
C ASP A 120 0.96 22.21 8.53
N GLU A 121 1.70 22.20 9.64
CA GLU A 121 2.45 23.36 10.16
C GLU A 121 3.59 23.80 9.22
N ASN A 122 4.18 22.89 8.45
CA ASN A 122 5.35 23.13 7.62
C ASN A 122 5.06 23.05 6.12
N LEU A 123 3.79 23.00 5.69
CA LEU A 123 3.38 22.69 4.32
C LEU A 123 4.00 23.61 3.25
N SER A 124 3.97 24.92 3.50
CA SER A 124 4.46 25.92 2.57
C SER A 124 5.97 25.86 2.36
N THR A 125 6.72 25.58 3.44
CA THR A 125 8.17 25.53 3.41
C THR A 125 8.68 24.20 2.87
N ALA A 126 8.07 23.10 3.28
CA ALA A 126 8.52 21.76 2.92
C ALA A 126 8.31 21.44 1.43
N LEU A 127 7.22 21.92 0.82
CA LEU A 127 6.88 21.58 -0.57
C LEU A 127 7.23 22.67 -1.59
N HIS A 128 7.76 23.81 -1.14
CA HIS A 128 8.04 24.97 -2.03
C HIS A 128 9.09 24.68 -3.12
N ASN A 129 10.07 23.83 -2.83
CA ASN A 129 11.20 23.54 -3.71
C ASN A 129 11.27 22.05 -4.06
N LEU A 130 10.15 21.41 -4.35
CA LEU A 130 10.17 20.06 -4.89
C LEU A 130 10.73 20.10 -6.33
N ASN A 131 11.74 19.28 -6.57
CA ASN A 131 12.27 19.08 -7.92
C ASN A 131 11.15 18.53 -8.82
N THR A 132 11.25 18.85 -10.11
CA THR A 132 10.38 18.24 -11.11
C THR A 132 10.63 16.74 -11.12
N ILE A 133 9.59 15.95 -10.90
CA ILE A 133 9.66 14.49 -10.98
C ILE A 133 9.76 14.11 -12.46
N ASP A 134 10.80 13.36 -12.82
CA ASP A 134 10.92 12.81 -14.18
C ASP A 134 10.08 11.52 -14.27
N LYS A 135 9.44 11.34 -15.42
CA LYS A 135 8.65 10.12 -15.70
C LYS A 135 9.50 8.84 -15.66
N ASP A 136 10.80 8.94 -15.83
CA ASP A 136 11.73 7.82 -15.80
C ASP A 136 12.34 7.61 -14.41
N ASP A 137 12.03 8.48 -13.43
CA ASP A 137 12.39 8.24 -12.04
C ASP A 137 11.68 7.01 -11.50
N ILE A 138 12.38 6.27 -10.64
CA ILE A 138 11.81 5.10 -9.95
C ILE A 138 10.83 5.58 -8.89
N CYS A 139 9.60 5.10 -8.94
CA CYS A 139 8.56 5.43 -7.96
C CYS A 139 8.28 4.30 -6.97
N CYS A 140 8.57 3.05 -7.37
CA CYS A 140 8.23 1.89 -6.55
C CYS A 140 9.22 0.75 -6.72
N LEU A 141 9.51 0.01 -5.62
CA LEU A 141 10.22 -1.27 -5.61
C LEU A 141 9.29 -2.37 -5.12
N ILE A 142 8.93 -3.30 -6.00
CA ILE A 142 8.09 -4.45 -5.62
C ILE A 142 8.96 -5.70 -5.50
N TYR A 143 8.97 -6.27 -4.29
CA TYR A 143 9.71 -7.50 -4.02
C TYR A 143 8.94 -8.73 -4.47
N THR A 144 9.55 -9.53 -5.33
CA THR A 144 8.97 -10.78 -5.85
C THR A 144 9.85 -11.96 -5.47
N SER A 145 9.22 -13.12 -5.18
CA SER A 145 9.94 -14.38 -4.99
C SER A 145 10.59 -14.79 -6.31
N GLY A 146 11.87 -14.54 -6.45
CA GLY A 146 12.64 -15.00 -7.62
C GLY A 146 12.80 -16.53 -7.63
N THR A 147 13.05 -17.11 -8.80
CA THR A 147 13.22 -18.56 -9.01
C THR A 147 14.47 -19.15 -8.33
N GLY A 148 15.27 -18.36 -7.62
CA GLY A 148 16.58 -18.78 -7.10
C GLY A 148 16.93 -18.27 -5.71
N GLY A 149 16.00 -18.15 -4.76
CA GLY A 149 16.34 -17.84 -3.38
C GLY A 149 15.70 -16.56 -2.84
N ARG A 150 16.49 -15.54 -2.48
CA ARG A 150 15.97 -14.31 -1.86
C ARG A 150 15.15 -13.45 -2.83
N PRO A 151 14.11 -12.76 -2.34
CA PRO A 151 13.28 -11.87 -3.15
C PRO A 151 14.09 -10.78 -3.85
N LYS A 152 13.67 -10.41 -5.07
CA LYS A 152 14.29 -9.33 -5.86
C LYS A 152 13.37 -8.12 -5.88
N GLY A 153 13.93 -6.94 -5.68
CA GLY A 153 13.21 -5.66 -5.81
C GLY A 153 13.11 -5.25 -7.28
N VAL A 154 11.93 -5.39 -7.86
CA VAL A 154 11.63 -4.93 -9.22
C VAL A 154 11.39 -3.43 -9.20
N MET A 155 12.19 -2.69 -9.94
CA MET A 155 12.10 -1.22 -10.06
C MET A 155 11.02 -0.85 -11.06
N LEU A 156 10.04 -0.05 -10.62
CA LEU A 156 9.00 0.52 -11.46
C LEU A 156 9.17 2.04 -11.54
N THR A 157 9.11 2.59 -12.76
CA THR A 157 9.15 4.03 -12.99
C THR A 157 7.74 4.62 -13.04
N HIS A 158 7.60 5.93 -12.82
CA HIS A 158 6.34 6.64 -13.06
C HIS A 158 5.79 6.39 -14.46
N ARG A 159 6.66 6.35 -15.47
CA ARG A 159 6.30 6.03 -16.86
C ARG A 159 5.66 4.65 -16.97
N SER A 160 6.23 3.62 -16.35
CA SER A 160 5.74 2.25 -16.45
C SER A 160 4.33 2.11 -15.86
N ILE A 161 4.09 2.74 -14.70
CA ILE A 161 2.76 2.78 -14.07
C ILE A 161 1.77 3.53 -14.97
N TYR A 162 2.15 4.73 -15.44
CA TYR A 162 1.28 5.54 -16.28
C TYR A 162 0.88 4.85 -17.60
N HIS A 163 1.82 4.16 -18.25
CA HIS A 163 1.52 3.37 -19.46
C HIS A 163 0.51 2.24 -19.19
N ASN A 164 0.65 1.55 -18.06
CA ASN A 164 -0.32 0.52 -17.67
C ASN A 164 -1.70 1.11 -17.39
N ILE A 165 -1.77 2.28 -16.73
CA ILE A 165 -3.02 3.00 -16.49
C ILE A 165 -3.71 3.34 -17.80
N LEU A 166 -3.00 3.91 -18.78
CA LEU A 166 -3.58 4.25 -20.09
C LEU A 166 -4.07 3.02 -20.86
N GLY A 167 -3.34 1.91 -20.77
CA GLY A 167 -3.77 0.64 -21.36
C GLY A 167 -5.06 0.11 -20.73
N ALA A 168 -5.14 0.14 -19.40
CA ALA A 168 -6.31 -0.31 -18.66
C ALA A 168 -7.51 0.64 -18.81
N ASP A 169 -7.31 1.96 -18.89
CA ASP A 169 -8.34 2.96 -19.14
C ASP A 169 -9.10 2.68 -20.45
N ASN A 170 -8.39 2.27 -21.51
CA ASN A 170 -9.00 1.88 -22.77
C ASN A 170 -9.94 0.67 -22.64
N LEU A 171 -9.65 -0.25 -21.71
CA LEU A 171 -10.54 -1.39 -21.42
C LEU A 171 -11.75 -0.95 -20.59
N VAL A 172 -11.55 -0.11 -19.59
CA VAL A 172 -12.63 0.39 -18.73
C VAL A 172 -13.62 1.22 -19.53
N LYS A 173 -13.17 2.05 -20.46
CA LYS A 173 -14.04 2.83 -21.36
C LYS A 173 -15.00 1.99 -22.20
N GLN A 174 -14.68 0.72 -22.45
CA GLN A 174 -15.57 -0.19 -23.16
C GLN A 174 -16.78 -0.63 -22.30
N VAL A 175 -16.69 -0.48 -20.98
CA VAL A 175 -17.80 -0.80 -20.06
C VAL A 175 -18.86 0.30 -20.04
N GLY A 176 -18.52 1.50 -20.51
CA GLY A 176 -19.41 2.66 -20.59
C GLY A 176 -19.04 3.76 -19.60
N ASP A 177 -19.78 4.87 -19.70
CA ASP A 177 -19.63 6.03 -18.80
C ASP A 177 -20.46 5.79 -17.55
N ILE A 178 -19.80 5.33 -16.49
CA ILE A 178 -20.41 4.97 -15.19
C ILE A 178 -19.63 5.62 -14.06
N ASP A 179 -20.35 5.93 -12.98
CA ASP A 179 -19.68 6.33 -11.73
C ASP A 179 -18.84 5.17 -11.22
N HIS A 180 -17.54 5.40 -11.15
CA HIS A 180 -16.60 4.36 -10.75
C HIS A 180 -16.54 4.21 -9.24
N THR A 181 -16.99 3.04 -8.77
CA THR A 181 -16.85 2.59 -7.37
C THR A 181 -15.99 1.33 -7.37
N TYR A 182 -14.90 1.36 -6.64
CA TYR A 182 -13.92 0.29 -6.60
C TYR A 182 -13.81 -0.34 -5.22
N LEU A 183 -13.84 -1.67 -5.13
CA LEU A 183 -13.56 -2.42 -3.91
C LEU A 183 -12.21 -3.12 -4.03
N SER A 184 -11.24 -2.68 -3.25
CA SER A 184 -9.88 -3.20 -3.15
C SER A 184 -9.82 -4.39 -2.18
N LEU A 185 -9.29 -5.54 -2.63
CA LEU A 185 -9.11 -6.74 -1.81
C LEU A 185 -7.72 -7.34 -1.91
N VAL A 186 -7.16 -7.41 -3.13
CA VAL A 186 -5.82 -8.01 -3.35
C VAL A 186 -4.78 -7.18 -2.58
N PRO A 187 -3.78 -7.80 -1.91
CA PRO A 187 -2.82 -7.04 -1.12
C PRO A 187 -2.15 -5.91 -1.92
N TYR A 188 -2.08 -4.72 -1.32
CA TYR A 188 -1.49 -3.51 -1.93
C TYR A 188 -0.02 -3.70 -2.32
N SER A 189 0.68 -4.59 -1.63
CA SER A 189 2.06 -5.00 -1.95
C SER A 189 2.20 -5.80 -3.24
N HIS A 190 1.09 -6.27 -3.82
CA HIS A 190 1.09 -6.97 -5.09
C HIS A 190 1.04 -5.98 -6.25
N ALA A 191 1.92 -6.11 -7.26
CA ALA A 191 2.02 -5.21 -8.40
C ALA A 191 0.68 -4.96 -9.12
N TYR A 192 -0.16 -5.99 -9.22
CA TYR A 192 -1.46 -5.89 -9.86
C TYR A 192 -2.42 -4.95 -9.12
N GLU A 193 -2.54 -5.10 -7.80
CA GLU A 193 -3.41 -4.23 -7.00
C GLU A 193 -2.86 -2.82 -6.90
N HIS A 194 -1.55 -2.69 -6.74
CA HIS A 194 -0.87 -1.40 -6.72
C HIS A 194 -1.20 -0.58 -7.98
N MET A 195 -1.06 -1.19 -9.16
CA MET A 195 -1.44 -0.57 -10.43
C MET A 195 -2.95 -0.30 -10.53
N ALA A 196 -3.80 -1.25 -10.08
CA ALA A 196 -5.24 -1.10 -10.13
C ALA A 196 -5.73 0.10 -9.32
N ILE A 197 -5.18 0.32 -8.12
CA ILE A 197 -5.53 1.48 -7.28
C ILE A 197 -5.11 2.80 -7.95
N PHE A 198 -3.94 2.87 -8.58
CA PHE A 198 -3.54 4.06 -9.34
C PHE A 198 -4.46 4.33 -10.55
N LEU A 199 -4.95 3.28 -11.21
CA LEU A 199 -5.99 3.42 -12.24
C LEU A 199 -7.26 4.03 -11.66
N GLN A 200 -7.71 3.60 -10.47
CA GLN A 200 -8.91 4.16 -9.85
C GLN A 200 -8.74 5.64 -9.48
N ILE A 201 -7.55 6.05 -9.04
CA ILE A 201 -7.26 7.47 -8.83
C ILE A 201 -7.35 8.25 -10.15
N TYR A 202 -6.79 7.71 -11.23
CA TYR A 202 -6.85 8.33 -12.55
C TYR A 202 -8.29 8.47 -13.07
N LEU A 203 -9.15 7.49 -12.80
CA LEU A 203 -10.57 7.51 -13.17
C LEU A 203 -11.43 8.38 -12.24
N GLY A 204 -10.88 8.89 -11.13
CA GLY A 204 -11.66 9.63 -10.13
C GLY A 204 -12.63 8.77 -9.33
N ALA A 205 -12.36 7.46 -9.23
CA ALA A 205 -13.24 6.51 -8.56
C ALA A 205 -13.33 6.70 -7.04
N GLN A 206 -14.46 6.30 -6.46
CA GLN A 206 -14.57 6.07 -5.02
C GLN A 206 -13.92 4.72 -4.69
N ILE A 207 -12.89 4.74 -3.86
CA ILE A 207 -12.14 3.54 -3.48
C ILE A 207 -12.55 3.09 -2.08
N TYR A 208 -13.05 1.86 -1.99
CA TYR A 208 -13.34 1.17 -0.76
C TYR A 208 -12.32 0.05 -0.53
N PHE A 209 -11.97 -0.19 0.72
CA PHE A 209 -11.03 -1.23 1.11
C PHE A 209 -11.78 -2.35 1.82
N SER A 210 -11.63 -3.58 1.34
CA SER A 210 -12.25 -4.75 1.96
C SER A 210 -11.62 -5.03 3.33
N GLU A 211 -12.46 -5.43 4.29
CA GLU A 211 -12.03 -5.85 5.62
C GLU A 211 -11.28 -7.20 5.64
N GLY A 212 -11.10 -7.81 4.48
CA GLY A 212 -10.39 -9.06 4.29
C GLY A 212 -11.18 -10.11 3.51
N PRO A 213 -10.55 -11.24 3.18
CA PRO A 213 -11.16 -12.27 2.33
C PRO A 213 -12.46 -12.85 2.89
N ASP A 214 -12.57 -12.97 4.21
CA ASP A 214 -13.75 -13.53 4.87
C ASP A 214 -14.96 -12.59 4.82
N LYS A 215 -14.72 -11.29 4.76
CA LYS A 215 -15.74 -10.24 4.70
C LYS A 215 -16.06 -9.80 3.26
N PHE A 216 -15.28 -10.24 2.29
CA PHE A 216 -15.38 -9.73 0.92
C PHE A 216 -16.78 -9.84 0.32
N ALA A 217 -17.47 -10.98 0.51
CA ALA A 217 -18.83 -11.16 0.01
C ALA A 217 -19.83 -10.16 0.66
N ALA A 218 -19.68 -9.87 1.95
CA ALA A 218 -20.49 -8.87 2.64
C ALA A 218 -20.15 -7.45 2.14
N ASN A 219 -18.88 -7.14 1.99
CA ASN A 219 -18.43 -5.84 1.46
C ASN A 219 -18.88 -5.62 0.01
N LEU A 220 -18.92 -6.68 -0.83
CA LEU A 220 -19.49 -6.60 -2.20
C LEU A 220 -20.97 -6.19 -2.19
N LEU A 221 -21.75 -6.74 -1.26
CA LEU A 221 -23.17 -6.40 -1.13
C LEU A 221 -23.38 -4.97 -0.59
N GLU A 222 -22.56 -4.56 0.35
CA GLU A 222 -22.63 -3.24 0.98
C GLU A 222 -22.21 -2.12 0.02
N VAL A 223 -21.07 -2.30 -0.66
CA VAL A 223 -20.46 -1.29 -1.55
C VAL A 223 -21.10 -1.30 -2.93
N ALA A 224 -21.57 -2.45 -3.41
CA ALA A 224 -22.05 -2.68 -4.79
C ALA A 224 -21.08 -2.07 -5.83
N PRO A 225 -19.79 -2.45 -5.83
CA PRO A 225 -18.77 -1.79 -6.65
C PRO A 225 -19.03 -2.01 -8.14
N THR A 226 -18.68 -1.02 -8.96
CA THR A 226 -18.69 -1.15 -10.43
C THR A 226 -17.46 -1.89 -10.93
N LEU A 227 -16.36 -1.85 -10.18
CA LEU A 227 -15.11 -2.52 -10.48
C LEU A 227 -14.50 -3.13 -9.20
N SER A 228 -13.89 -4.28 -9.34
CA SER A 228 -13.04 -4.89 -8.30
C SER A 228 -11.97 -5.74 -8.97
N THR A 229 -10.79 -5.80 -8.36
CA THR A 229 -9.74 -6.73 -8.77
C THR A 229 -9.84 -8.01 -7.97
N ALA A 230 -9.62 -9.12 -8.65
CA ALA A 230 -9.65 -10.41 -8.02
C ALA A 230 -8.65 -11.37 -8.68
N VAL A 231 -8.15 -12.32 -7.91
CA VAL A 231 -7.35 -13.43 -8.41
C VAL A 231 -8.25 -14.64 -8.67
N PRO A 232 -7.91 -15.56 -9.59
CA PRO A 232 -8.75 -16.72 -9.93
C PRO A 232 -9.21 -17.52 -8.71
N ARG A 233 -8.35 -17.68 -7.72
CA ARG A 233 -8.66 -18.41 -6.49
C ARG A 233 -9.85 -17.83 -5.71
N LEU A 234 -10.03 -16.52 -5.75
CA LEU A 234 -11.17 -15.87 -5.09
C LEU A 234 -12.49 -16.28 -5.74
N PHE A 235 -12.55 -16.31 -7.07
CA PHE A 235 -13.75 -16.75 -7.80
C PHE A 235 -14.08 -18.23 -7.53
N GLU A 236 -13.08 -19.09 -7.44
CA GLU A 236 -13.26 -20.50 -7.06
C GLU A 236 -13.91 -20.63 -5.66
N VAL A 237 -13.38 -19.89 -4.69
CA VAL A 237 -13.92 -19.90 -3.31
C VAL A 237 -15.35 -19.36 -3.25
N LEU A 238 -15.63 -18.26 -3.96
CA LEU A 238 -16.98 -17.71 -4.02
C LEU A 238 -17.96 -18.68 -4.70
N TYR A 239 -17.56 -19.30 -5.80
CA TYR A 239 -18.36 -20.28 -6.50
C TYR A 239 -18.70 -21.49 -5.61
N ASP A 240 -17.72 -22.02 -4.90
CA ASP A 240 -17.93 -23.15 -3.99
C ASP A 240 -18.87 -22.79 -2.82
N ARG A 241 -18.72 -21.60 -2.24
CA ARG A 241 -19.62 -21.08 -1.19
C ARG A 241 -21.07 -20.97 -1.70
N ILE A 242 -21.26 -20.41 -2.88
CA ILE A 242 -22.59 -20.27 -3.51
C ILE A 242 -23.20 -21.66 -3.77
N ARG A 243 -22.44 -22.61 -4.31
CA ARG A 243 -22.90 -23.99 -4.55
C ARG A 243 -23.36 -24.67 -3.25
N ILE A 244 -22.58 -24.53 -2.17
CA ILE A 244 -22.92 -25.10 -0.86
C ILE A 244 -24.21 -24.47 -0.33
N GLN A 245 -24.38 -23.16 -0.44
CA GLN A 245 -25.61 -22.47 -0.01
C GLN A 245 -26.84 -22.95 -0.78
N ILE A 246 -26.76 -23.04 -2.12
CA ILE A 246 -27.85 -23.53 -2.98
C ILE A 246 -28.21 -24.97 -2.58
N LYS A 247 -27.21 -25.84 -2.40
CA LYS A 247 -27.43 -27.23 -2.00
C LYS A 247 -28.11 -27.35 -0.64
N ASN A 248 -27.75 -26.48 0.30
CA ASN A 248 -28.36 -26.46 1.64
C ASN A 248 -29.79 -25.87 1.63
N SER A 249 -30.04 -24.85 0.80
CA SER A 249 -31.38 -24.27 0.63
C SER A 249 -32.36 -25.23 -0.06
N GLY A 250 -31.89 -26.02 -1.03
CA GLY A 250 -32.70 -27.05 -1.67
C GLY A 250 -33.13 -28.23 -0.74
N LYS A 251 -32.44 -28.42 0.40
CA LYS A 251 -32.85 -29.38 1.42
C LYS A 251 -33.96 -28.87 2.35
N LEU A 252 -34.22 -27.56 2.36
CA LEU A 252 -35.28 -26.93 3.16
C LEU A 252 -36.61 -26.85 2.38
N LEU A 253 -36.60 -27.17 1.09
CA LEU A 253 -37.78 -27.18 0.20
C LEU A 253 -38.26 -28.59 -0.16
N GLN A 254 -37.72 -29.64 0.49
CA GLN A 254 -38.22 -31.02 0.52
C GLN A 254 -38.75 -31.34 1.91
#